data_98e451a2bf5e97ed471e255ffb42fd3d
#
_entry.id   98e451a2bf5e97ed471e255ffb42fd3d
#
_cell.length_a   1.000
_cell.length_b   1.000
_cell.length_c   1.000
_cell.angle_alpha   90.00
_cell.angle_beta   90.00
_cell.angle_gamma   90.00
#
_symmetry.space_group_name_H-M   'P 1'
#
loop_
_entity.id
_entity.type
_entity.pdbx_description
1 polymer ?
#
loop_
_entity_poly.entity_id
_entity_poly.type
_entity_poly.pdbx_seq_one_letter_code
_entity_poly.pdbx_strand_id
1 'polypeptide(L)'
;MIICKTPFRISLFGGGTDFPIWFNRNNGMTISFAINKYCYLSLRELPNLFPFKYRLRYFINETSTKITKIKHPCIKGILKKYHKSHNGLEIVHSSDIPGLSGLGSSSAFTISMLKLIHKYNKKNLSKDQLVRKCIDIEHNMLHESSGYQDQYACAYGGFNYINYNKNNIKVNKIKITKFNLENLISNSILVYSGIQRKSELIEKDKIRNINKNQENLQAILEISKEAKN
;
A
#
# COMPACT_ATOMS: atom_id res chain seq x y z
N MET A 1 20.61 -10.80 -5.94
CA MET A 1 19.16 -10.56 -6.12
C MET A 1 18.53 -10.26 -4.77
N ILE A 2 17.65 -9.29 -4.69
CA ILE A 2 16.88 -8.94 -3.50
C ILE A 2 15.42 -9.25 -3.78
N ILE A 3 14.75 -9.91 -2.84
CA ILE A 3 13.32 -10.24 -2.96
C ILE A 3 12.58 -9.62 -1.77
N CYS A 4 11.47 -8.99 -2.05
CA CYS A 4 10.56 -8.44 -1.06
C CYS A 4 9.18 -9.04 -1.23
N LYS A 5 8.53 -9.39 -0.11
CA LYS A 5 7.10 -9.68 -0.07
C LYS A 5 6.39 -8.70 0.86
N THR A 6 5.27 -8.19 0.42
CA THR A 6 4.42 -7.30 1.23
C THR A 6 3.02 -7.85 1.24
N PRO A 7 2.38 -8.02 2.41
CA PRO A 7 1.05 -8.61 2.49
C PRO A 7 -0.01 -7.67 1.95
N PHE A 8 -1.08 -8.22 1.41
CA PHE A 8 -2.34 -7.52 1.22
C PHE A 8 -3.10 -7.39 2.54
N ARG A 9 -4.10 -6.53 2.56
CA ARG A 9 -4.88 -6.24 3.75
C ARG A 9 -6.38 -6.36 3.49
N ILE A 10 -7.12 -6.73 4.51
CA ILE A 10 -8.57 -6.59 4.57
C ILE A 10 -8.89 -5.47 5.56
N SER A 11 -9.70 -4.51 5.12
CA SER A 11 -10.24 -3.44 5.95
C SER A 11 -11.58 -3.88 6.53
N LEU A 12 -11.70 -3.90 7.86
CA LEU A 12 -12.93 -4.31 8.54
C LEU A 12 -13.80 -3.10 8.87
N PHE A 13 -13.21 -2.08 9.49
CA PHE A 13 -13.93 -0.92 9.99
C PHE A 13 -13.19 0.38 9.69
N GLY A 14 -13.92 1.48 9.65
CA GLY A 14 -13.38 2.82 9.65
C GLY A 14 -12.94 3.39 8.30
N GLY A 15 -13.07 2.63 7.22
CA GLY A 15 -12.69 3.10 5.89
C GLY A 15 -13.41 4.39 5.50
N GLY A 16 -12.66 5.40 5.08
CA GLY A 16 -13.13 6.76 4.81
C GLY A 16 -12.76 7.75 5.90
N THR A 17 -12.59 7.32 7.16
CA THR A 17 -12.10 8.20 8.24
C THR A 17 -10.58 8.39 8.23
N ASP A 18 -9.89 7.69 7.37
CA ASP A 18 -8.44 7.71 7.12
C ASP A 18 -8.01 8.74 6.06
N PHE A 19 -8.92 9.52 5.52
CA PHE A 19 -8.60 10.63 4.62
C PHE A 19 -8.12 11.86 5.37
N PRO A 20 -6.99 12.51 4.96
CA PRO A 20 -6.48 13.71 5.61
C PRO A 20 -7.50 14.85 5.74
N ILE A 21 -8.33 15.05 4.73
CA ILE A 21 -9.38 16.07 4.73
C ILE A 21 -10.40 15.84 5.86
N TRP A 22 -10.59 14.59 6.31
CA TRP A 22 -11.45 14.24 7.44
C TRP A 22 -10.69 14.25 8.76
N PHE A 23 -9.64 13.42 8.90
CA PHE A 23 -9.02 13.20 10.21
C PHE A 23 -8.26 14.40 10.77
N ASN A 24 -7.90 15.37 9.93
CA ASN A 24 -7.29 16.62 10.40
C ASN A 24 -8.28 17.49 11.22
N ARG A 25 -9.56 17.24 11.11
CA ARG A 25 -10.63 17.99 11.82
C ARG A 25 -11.35 17.13 12.85
N ASN A 26 -11.61 15.85 12.54
CA ASN A 26 -12.54 14.99 13.28
C ASN A 26 -11.87 13.78 13.93
N ASN A 27 -10.56 13.59 13.75
CA ASN A 27 -9.86 12.32 13.99
C ASN A 27 -10.41 11.19 13.09
N GLY A 28 -9.75 10.06 13.12
CA GLY A 28 -10.17 8.87 12.37
C GLY A 28 -9.65 7.60 13.03
N MET A 29 -10.25 6.48 12.70
CA MET A 29 -9.77 5.16 13.10
C MET A 29 -10.10 4.15 12.03
N THR A 30 -9.15 3.27 11.72
CA THR A 30 -9.40 2.08 10.91
C THR A 30 -8.96 0.82 11.63
N ILE A 31 -9.64 -0.29 11.36
CA ILE A 31 -9.27 -1.63 11.82
C ILE A 31 -9.06 -2.49 10.59
N SER A 32 -7.87 -3.08 10.49
CA SER A 32 -7.50 -3.93 9.36
C SER A 32 -6.53 -5.03 9.74
N PHE A 33 -6.53 -6.11 9.00
CA PHE A 33 -5.54 -7.17 9.14
C PHE A 33 -4.88 -7.54 7.81
N ALA A 34 -3.62 -7.90 7.90
CA ALA A 34 -2.86 -8.45 6.79
C ALA A 34 -3.25 -9.93 6.57
N ILE A 35 -3.38 -10.33 5.32
CA ILE A 35 -3.67 -11.72 4.93
C ILE A 35 -2.39 -12.41 4.42
N ASN A 36 -2.43 -13.74 4.35
CA ASN A 36 -1.33 -14.55 3.83
C ASN A 36 -1.28 -14.60 2.28
N LYS A 37 -1.66 -13.51 1.66
CA LYS A 37 -1.52 -13.24 0.22
C LYS A 37 -0.64 -12.03 0.03
N TYR A 38 0.25 -12.08 -0.93
CA TYR A 38 1.37 -11.16 -1.01
C TYR A 38 1.57 -10.58 -2.41
N CYS A 39 2.07 -9.36 -2.42
CA CYS A 39 2.77 -8.76 -3.54
C CYS A 39 4.26 -9.11 -3.41
N TYR A 40 4.84 -9.70 -4.43
CA TYR A 40 6.25 -10.05 -4.52
C TYR A 40 6.94 -9.15 -5.53
N LEU A 41 8.05 -8.58 -5.14
CA LEU A 41 8.96 -7.88 -6.05
C LEU A 41 10.37 -8.43 -5.89
N SER A 42 11.05 -8.65 -7.00
CA SER A 42 12.48 -8.92 -7.01
C SER A 42 13.24 -7.85 -7.78
N LEU A 43 14.46 -7.57 -7.34
CA LEU A 43 15.38 -6.63 -7.96
C LEU A 43 16.76 -7.26 -8.05
N ARG A 44 17.37 -7.17 -9.23
CA ARG A 44 18.77 -7.48 -9.43
C ARG A 44 19.43 -6.49 -10.38
N GLU A 45 20.74 -6.38 -10.29
CA GLU A 45 21.51 -5.66 -11.30
C GLU A 45 21.46 -6.40 -12.64
N LEU A 46 21.36 -5.61 -13.69
CA LEU A 46 21.43 -6.10 -15.05
C LEU A 46 22.86 -5.88 -15.57
N PRO A 47 23.54 -6.92 -16.09
CA PRO A 47 24.84 -6.75 -16.72
C PRO A 47 24.77 -5.80 -17.93
N ASN A 48 25.84 -5.05 -18.18
CA ASN A 48 25.94 -4.12 -19.30
C ASN A 48 26.08 -4.83 -20.68
N LEU A 49 25.66 -6.09 -20.76
CA LEU A 49 25.66 -6.90 -21.97
C LEU A 49 24.37 -6.75 -22.80
N PHE A 50 23.37 -6.08 -22.22
CA PHE A 50 22.07 -5.91 -22.87
C PHE A 50 21.99 -4.53 -23.55
N PRO A 51 21.19 -4.39 -24.64
CA PRO A 51 20.99 -3.12 -25.34
C PRO A 51 20.06 -2.16 -24.56
N PHE A 52 19.68 -2.52 -23.34
CA PHE A 52 18.84 -1.74 -22.44
C PHE A 52 19.39 -1.78 -21.00
N LYS A 53 19.10 -0.76 -20.21
CA LYS A 53 19.50 -0.67 -18.79
C LYS A 53 18.42 -1.18 -17.83
N TYR A 54 17.15 -1.09 -18.17
CA TYR A 54 16.04 -1.45 -17.31
C TYR A 54 15.19 -2.51 -17.98
N ARG A 55 14.91 -3.59 -17.26
CA ARG A 55 13.97 -4.64 -17.65
C ARG A 55 12.95 -4.81 -16.57
N LEU A 56 11.68 -4.58 -16.88
CA LEU A 56 10.58 -4.60 -15.95
C LEU A 56 9.58 -5.66 -16.39
N ARG A 57 9.17 -6.51 -15.48
CA ARG A 57 8.14 -7.54 -15.70
C ARG A 57 7.05 -7.38 -14.64
N TYR A 58 5.88 -7.01 -15.09
CA TYR A 58 4.69 -6.93 -14.28
C TYR A 58 3.54 -7.57 -15.09
N PHE A 59 2.39 -6.93 -15.37
CA PHE A 59 1.44 -7.46 -16.34
C PHE A 59 1.89 -7.31 -17.80
N ILE A 60 2.93 -6.52 -18.05
CA ILE A 60 3.63 -6.43 -19.34
C ILE A 60 5.15 -6.61 -19.15
N ASN A 61 5.84 -6.94 -20.23
CA ASN A 61 7.30 -6.90 -20.32
C ASN A 61 7.73 -5.56 -20.92
N GLU A 62 8.57 -4.84 -20.20
CA GLU A 62 9.05 -3.52 -20.60
C GLU A 62 10.58 -3.47 -20.51
N THR A 63 11.23 -2.94 -21.55
CA THR A 63 12.66 -2.62 -21.52
C THR A 63 12.88 -1.15 -21.79
N SER A 64 13.91 -0.56 -21.19
CA SER A 64 14.21 0.85 -21.35
C SER A 64 15.71 1.14 -21.19
N THR A 65 16.22 2.10 -21.95
CA THR A 65 17.60 2.59 -21.80
C THR A 65 17.73 3.71 -20.74
N LYS A 66 16.62 4.42 -20.42
CA LYS A 66 16.58 5.56 -19.49
C LYS A 66 15.39 5.45 -18.56
N ILE A 67 15.56 5.84 -17.29
CA ILE A 67 14.45 5.87 -16.29
C ILE A 67 13.27 6.71 -16.80
N THR A 68 13.55 7.81 -17.49
CA THR A 68 12.52 8.73 -18.01
C THR A 68 11.58 8.08 -19.03
N LYS A 69 12.03 7.02 -19.71
CA LYS A 69 11.25 6.28 -20.71
C LYS A 69 10.45 5.12 -20.12
N ILE A 70 10.62 4.80 -18.83
CA ILE A 70 9.82 3.77 -18.14
C ILE A 70 8.35 4.18 -18.14
N LYS A 71 7.47 3.25 -18.52
CA LYS A 71 6.02 3.48 -18.61
C LYS A 71 5.33 3.37 -17.24
N HIS A 72 5.75 2.40 -16.40
CA HIS A 72 5.16 2.18 -15.09
C HIS A 72 5.40 3.39 -14.17
N PRO A 73 4.39 4.16 -13.77
CA PRO A 73 4.58 5.46 -13.13
C PRO A 73 5.25 5.35 -11.76
N CYS A 74 4.83 4.39 -10.92
CA CYS A 74 5.40 4.16 -9.59
C CYS A 74 6.89 3.76 -9.68
N ILE A 75 7.25 2.80 -10.56
CA ILE A 75 8.65 2.39 -10.74
C ILE A 75 9.48 3.56 -11.24
N LYS A 76 9.01 4.28 -12.27
CA LYS A 76 9.67 5.47 -12.79
C LYS A 76 9.95 6.50 -11.69
N GLY A 77 8.92 6.83 -10.92
CA GLY A 77 9.00 7.82 -9.84
C GLY A 77 10.03 7.42 -8.77
N ILE A 78 9.94 6.19 -8.30
CA ILE A 78 10.84 5.67 -7.25
C ILE A 78 12.29 5.59 -7.76
N LEU A 79 12.51 5.07 -8.97
CA LEU A 79 13.86 5.01 -9.54
C LEU A 79 14.44 6.40 -9.79
N LYS A 80 13.67 7.35 -10.33
CA LYS A 80 14.11 8.73 -10.52
C LYS A 80 14.55 9.38 -9.20
N LYS A 81 13.86 9.09 -8.11
CA LYS A 81 14.12 9.69 -6.80
C LYS A 81 15.25 9.00 -6.03
N TYR A 82 15.35 7.68 -6.12
CA TYR A 82 16.21 6.89 -5.23
C TYR A 82 17.30 6.07 -5.91
N HIS A 83 17.23 5.79 -7.21
CA HIS A 83 18.28 5.04 -7.91
C HIS A 83 19.43 5.99 -8.29
N LYS A 84 20.56 5.82 -7.60
CA LYS A 84 21.75 6.67 -7.77
C LYS A 84 22.89 5.98 -8.50
N SER A 85 22.78 4.67 -8.75
CA SER A 85 23.79 3.89 -9.45
C SER A 85 23.65 4.05 -10.97
N HIS A 86 24.76 3.88 -11.67
CA HIS A 86 24.77 3.78 -13.13
C HIS A 86 24.40 2.38 -13.65
N ASN A 87 24.29 1.39 -12.75
CA ASN A 87 23.97 0.01 -13.11
C ASN A 87 22.53 -0.11 -13.60
N GLY A 88 22.33 -0.98 -14.59
CA GLY A 88 21.00 -1.39 -15.02
C GLY A 88 20.29 -2.24 -13.97
N LEU A 89 18.98 -2.26 -14.00
CA LEU A 89 18.15 -3.03 -13.06
C LEU A 89 17.12 -3.88 -13.77
N GLU A 90 16.96 -5.11 -13.31
CA GLU A 90 15.79 -5.93 -13.59
C GLU A 90 14.89 -5.96 -12.37
N ILE A 91 13.60 -5.66 -12.58
CA ILE A 91 12.56 -5.67 -11.56
C ILE A 91 11.44 -6.58 -12.06
N VAL A 92 11.07 -7.57 -11.25
CA VAL A 92 10.00 -8.51 -11.55
C VAL A 92 8.94 -8.45 -10.45
N HIS A 93 7.70 -8.30 -10.86
CA HIS A 93 6.52 -8.34 -9.98
C HIS A 93 5.76 -9.64 -10.18
N SER A 94 5.36 -10.25 -9.07
CA SER A 94 4.42 -11.36 -9.00
C SER A 94 3.43 -11.11 -7.87
N SER A 95 2.25 -11.66 -7.94
CA SER A 95 1.20 -11.41 -6.97
C SER A 95 0.30 -12.63 -6.79
N ASP A 96 -0.08 -12.92 -5.54
CA ASP A 96 -1.02 -14.01 -5.23
C ASP A 96 -2.46 -13.65 -5.60
N ILE A 97 -2.76 -12.37 -5.81
CA ILE A 97 -4.10 -11.86 -6.15
C ILE A 97 -3.96 -10.83 -7.26
N PRO A 98 -4.88 -10.77 -8.23
CA PRO A 98 -4.87 -9.77 -9.27
C PRO A 98 -4.85 -8.33 -8.72
N GLY A 99 -4.19 -7.43 -9.43
CA GLY A 99 -4.25 -6.00 -9.14
C GLY A 99 -5.69 -5.46 -9.21
N LEU A 100 -5.94 -4.30 -8.62
CA LEU A 100 -7.27 -3.64 -8.61
C LEU A 100 -8.35 -4.45 -7.88
N SER A 101 -7.94 -5.33 -6.96
CA SER A 101 -8.85 -6.19 -6.16
C SER A 101 -9.42 -5.51 -4.91
N GLY A 102 -9.04 -4.25 -4.62
CA GLY A 102 -9.49 -3.53 -3.42
C GLY A 102 -8.78 -3.97 -2.12
N LEU A 103 -7.70 -4.76 -2.22
CA LEU A 103 -6.96 -5.31 -1.07
C LEU A 103 -5.65 -4.57 -0.76
N GLY A 104 -5.52 -3.30 -1.17
CA GLY A 104 -4.32 -2.49 -0.96
C GLY A 104 -3.16 -2.84 -1.89
N SER A 105 -3.45 -3.35 -3.10
CA SER A 105 -2.41 -3.83 -4.02
C SER A 105 -1.46 -2.73 -4.51
N SER A 106 -1.94 -1.50 -4.70
CA SER A 106 -1.10 -0.36 -5.10
C SER A 106 -0.08 -0.05 -4.02
N SER A 107 -0.53 0.15 -2.78
CA SER A 107 0.35 0.44 -1.65
C SER A 107 1.29 -0.72 -1.31
N ALA A 108 0.83 -1.98 -1.43
CA ALA A 108 1.70 -3.14 -1.26
C ALA A 108 2.84 -3.15 -2.29
N PHE A 109 2.55 -2.78 -3.55
CA PHE A 109 3.55 -2.64 -4.60
C PHE A 109 4.52 -1.50 -4.29
N THR A 110 4.02 -0.31 -3.95
CA THR A 110 4.84 0.89 -3.64
C THR A 110 5.75 0.61 -2.43
N ILE A 111 5.23 0.00 -1.37
CA ILE A 111 6.00 -0.42 -0.18
C ILE A 111 7.09 -1.42 -0.56
N SER A 112 6.77 -2.44 -1.36
CA SER A 112 7.76 -3.43 -1.83
C SER A 112 8.86 -2.77 -2.64
N MET A 113 8.50 -1.89 -3.56
CA MET A 113 9.47 -1.18 -4.41
C MET A 113 10.39 -0.26 -3.60
N LEU A 114 9.85 0.46 -2.60
CA LEU A 114 10.63 1.28 -1.68
C LEU A 114 11.60 0.42 -0.84
N LYS A 115 11.14 -0.72 -0.31
CA LYS A 115 12.02 -1.65 0.43
C LYS A 115 13.17 -2.13 -0.45
N LEU A 116 12.87 -2.54 -1.69
CA LEU A 116 13.89 -3.05 -2.61
C LEU A 116 14.96 -2.01 -2.93
N ILE A 117 14.55 -0.80 -3.35
CA ILE A 117 15.50 0.23 -3.77
C ILE A 117 16.35 0.76 -2.60
N HIS A 118 15.76 0.86 -1.39
CA HIS A 118 16.53 1.26 -0.23
C HIS A 118 17.49 0.15 0.22
N LYS A 119 17.06 -1.12 0.19
CA LYS A 119 17.96 -2.25 0.47
C LYS A 119 19.09 -2.37 -0.55
N TYR A 120 18.79 -2.14 -1.84
CA TYR A 120 19.78 -2.06 -2.89
C TYR A 120 20.82 -0.97 -2.61
N ASN A 121 20.37 0.19 -2.14
CA ASN A 121 21.24 1.30 -1.72
C ASN A 121 21.88 1.09 -0.33
N LYS A 122 21.85 -0.13 0.23
CA LYS A 122 22.38 -0.48 1.57
C LYS A 122 21.76 0.34 2.71
N LYS A 123 20.50 0.78 2.55
CA LYS A 123 19.76 1.53 3.56
C LYS A 123 18.61 0.69 4.10
N ASN A 124 18.37 0.77 5.41
CA ASN A 124 17.21 0.20 6.05
C ASN A 124 16.26 1.33 6.45
N LEU A 125 14.97 1.14 6.20
CA LEU A 125 13.93 2.06 6.62
C LEU A 125 13.13 1.46 7.76
N SER A 126 12.77 2.28 8.75
CA SER A 126 11.73 1.93 9.70
C SER A 126 10.37 1.84 9.00
N LYS A 127 9.38 1.19 9.65
CA LYS A 127 8.03 1.09 9.11
C LYS A 127 7.41 2.48 8.87
N ASP A 128 7.59 3.41 9.82
CA ASP A 128 7.11 4.78 9.69
C ASP A 128 7.76 5.54 8.53
N GLN A 129 9.08 5.42 8.38
CA GLN A 129 9.78 6.01 7.25
C GLN A 129 9.27 5.45 5.91
N LEU A 130 8.98 4.16 5.89
CA LEU A 130 8.45 3.47 4.71
C LEU A 130 7.08 4.01 4.33
N VAL A 131 6.18 4.12 5.32
CA VAL A 131 4.83 4.66 5.12
C VAL A 131 4.87 6.09 4.64
N ARG A 132 5.65 6.97 5.29
CA ARG A 132 5.78 8.39 4.88
C ARG A 132 6.25 8.52 3.44
N LYS A 133 7.24 7.70 3.04
CA LYS A 133 7.71 7.68 1.65
C LYS A 133 6.69 7.10 0.68
N CYS A 134 5.91 6.12 1.11
CA CYS A 134 4.83 5.55 0.30
C CYS A 134 3.75 6.60 0.03
N ILE A 135 3.28 7.27 1.07
CA ILE A 135 2.33 8.39 0.96
C ILE A 135 2.87 9.49 0.05
N ASP A 136 4.14 9.88 0.23
CA ASP A 136 4.76 10.90 -0.62
C ASP A 136 4.82 10.49 -2.11
N ILE A 137 5.09 9.22 -2.40
CA ILE A 137 5.05 8.70 -3.77
C ILE A 137 3.62 8.70 -4.31
N GLU A 138 2.67 8.11 -3.58
CA GLU A 138 1.29 7.94 -4.07
C GLU A 138 0.56 9.28 -4.20
N HIS A 139 0.61 10.14 -3.19
CA HIS A 139 -0.12 11.40 -3.19
C HIS A 139 0.59 12.53 -3.96
N ASN A 140 1.88 12.75 -3.67
CA ASN A 140 2.57 13.92 -4.22
C ASN A 140 3.15 13.67 -5.61
N MET A 141 3.56 12.44 -5.91
CA MET A 141 4.21 12.12 -7.17
C MET A 141 3.27 11.49 -8.20
N LEU A 142 2.38 10.59 -7.75
CA LEU A 142 1.40 9.92 -8.62
C LEU A 142 0.05 10.61 -8.63
N HIS A 143 -0.16 11.58 -7.73
CA HIS A 143 -1.41 12.35 -7.58
C HIS A 143 -2.63 11.46 -7.26
N GLU A 144 -2.39 10.36 -6.54
CA GLU A 144 -3.46 9.49 -6.06
C GLU A 144 -4.19 10.15 -4.89
N SER A 145 -5.50 10.03 -4.86
CA SER A 145 -6.35 10.63 -3.84
C SER A 145 -6.84 9.60 -2.83
N SER A 146 -5.94 8.77 -2.30
CA SER A 146 -6.29 7.70 -1.35
C SER A 146 -6.27 8.16 0.11
N GLY A 147 -6.98 7.42 0.98
CA GLY A 147 -6.77 7.47 2.42
C GLY A 147 -5.40 6.89 2.80
N TYR A 148 -5.07 6.94 4.08
CA TYR A 148 -3.74 6.49 4.56
C TYR A 148 -3.73 5.06 5.09
N GLN A 149 -4.87 4.38 5.12
CA GLN A 149 -5.00 3.04 5.67
C GLN A 149 -4.08 2.01 5.01
N ASP A 150 -4.02 2.00 3.68
CA ASP A 150 -3.35 0.96 2.90
C ASP A 150 -1.85 0.96 3.11
N GLN A 151 -1.24 2.14 3.11
CA GLN A 151 0.19 2.32 3.30
C GLN A 151 0.61 1.82 4.69
N TYR A 152 -0.16 2.17 5.73
CA TYR A 152 0.11 1.68 7.08
C TYR A 152 -0.11 0.18 7.20
N ALA A 153 -1.26 -0.34 6.76
CA ALA A 153 -1.59 -1.75 6.89
C ALA A 153 -0.59 -2.66 6.16
N CYS A 154 -0.21 -2.32 4.93
CA CYS A 154 0.77 -3.07 4.14
C CYS A 154 2.20 -3.01 4.71
N ALA A 155 2.60 -1.85 5.28
CA ALA A 155 3.93 -1.69 5.85
C ALA A 155 4.08 -2.38 7.20
N TYR A 156 3.06 -2.31 8.04
CA TYR A 156 3.08 -2.87 9.41
C TYR A 156 2.75 -4.35 9.43
N GLY A 157 1.81 -4.80 8.59
CA GLY A 157 1.30 -6.17 8.61
C GLY A 157 0.61 -6.51 9.93
N GLY A 158 0.07 -7.71 10.05
CA GLY A 158 -0.63 -8.18 11.26
C GLY A 158 -2.02 -7.60 11.42
N PHE A 159 -2.59 -7.67 12.62
CA PHE A 159 -3.91 -7.17 12.94
C PHE A 159 -3.77 -5.88 13.78
N ASN A 160 -4.25 -4.77 13.25
CA ASN A 160 -4.04 -3.46 13.86
C ASN A 160 -5.29 -2.60 13.81
N TYR A 161 -5.41 -1.71 14.81
CA TYR A 161 -6.18 -0.49 14.66
C TYR A 161 -5.24 0.71 14.55
N ILE A 162 -5.61 1.65 13.69
CA ILE A 162 -4.81 2.83 13.38
C ILE A 162 -5.64 4.06 13.74
N ASN A 163 -5.13 4.87 14.64
CA ASN A 163 -5.72 6.16 14.98
C ASN A 163 -5.08 7.26 14.15
N TYR A 164 -5.90 8.06 13.53
CA TYR A 164 -5.49 9.20 12.70
C TYR A 164 -5.91 10.50 13.39
N ASN A 165 -4.99 11.42 13.51
CA ASN A 165 -5.28 12.81 13.86
C ASN A 165 -4.29 13.75 13.17
N LYS A 166 -4.56 15.05 13.20
CA LYS A 166 -3.76 16.08 12.53
C LYS A 166 -2.26 16.00 12.87
N ASN A 167 -1.93 15.69 14.12
CA ASN A 167 -0.57 15.78 14.64
C ASN A 167 0.17 14.45 14.67
N ASN A 168 -0.58 13.32 14.69
CA ASN A 168 0.01 12.01 14.88
C ASN A 168 -0.88 10.92 14.31
N ILE A 169 -0.24 9.92 13.68
CA ILE A 169 -0.92 8.69 13.27
C ILE A 169 -0.26 7.53 14.03
N LYS A 170 -1.07 6.81 14.81
CA LYS A 170 -0.57 5.76 15.70
C LYS A 170 -1.13 4.41 15.31
N VAL A 171 -0.24 3.47 15.01
CA VAL A 171 -0.57 2.07 14.77
C VAL A 171 -0.51 1.30 16.07
N ASN A 172 -1.58 0.61 16.41
CA ASN A 172 -1.70 -0.19 17.61
C ASN A 172 -2.06 -1.63 17.22
N LYS A 173 -1.25 -2.58 17.69
CA LYS A 173 -1.48 -3.99 17.43
C LYS A 173 -2.67 -4.51 18.24
N ILE A 174 -3.61 -5.15 17.57
CA ILE A 174 -4.69 -5.90 18.24
C ILE A 174 -4.11 -7.26 18.66
N LYS A 175 -4.22 -7.54 19.96
CA LYS A 175 -3.86 -8.85 20.50
C LYS A 175 -5.07 -9.77 20.36
N ILE A 176 -4.93 -10.81 19.55
CA ILE A 176 -5.93 -11.85 19.36
C ILE A 176 -5.35 -13.17 19.86
N THR A 177 -6.13 -13.95 20.61
CA THR A 177 -5.72 -15.28 21.02
C THR A 177 -5.67 -16.21 19.82
N LYS A 178 -4.88 -17.29 19.93
CA LYS A 178 -4.80 -18.30 18.87
C LYS A 178 -6.19 -18.87 18.55
N PHE A 179 -6.96 -19.20 19.58
CA PHE A 179 -8.32 -19.70 19.45
C PHE A 179 -9.25 -18.76 18.67
N ASN A 180 -9.28 -17.47 19.04
CA ASN A 180 -10.12 -16.49 18.34
C ASN A 180 -9.65 -16.25 16.89
N LEU A 181 -8.33 -16.31 16.65
CA LEU A 181 -7.81 -16.20 15.28
C LEU A 181 -8.22 -17.42 14.43
N GLU A 182 -8.13 -18.62 14.96
CA GLU A 182 -8.56 -19.84 14.28
C GLU A 182 -10.06 -19.82 14.00
N ASN A 183 -10.86 -19.37 14.95
CA ASN A 183 -12.31 -19.17 14.75
C ASN A 183 -12.60 -18.14 13.66
N LEU A 184 -11.90 -17.01 13.64
CA LEU A 184 -12.04 -16.00 12.59
C LEU A 184 -11.72 -16.58 11.22
N ILE A 185 -10.62 -17.33 11.10
CA ILE A 185 -10.19 -17.92 9.84
C ILE A 185 -11.17 -19.00 9.37
N SER A 186 -11.59 -19.91 10.27
CA SER A 186 -12.47 -21.02 9.91
C SER A 186 -13.89 -20.57 9.51
N ASN A 187 -14.33 -19.42 10.02
CA ASN A 187 -15.64 -18.82 9.69
C ASN A 187 -15.56 -17.73 8.61
N SER A 188 -14.42 -17.60 7.92
CA SER A 188 -14.23 -16.60 6.88
C SER A 188 -13.87 -17.25 5.55
N ILE A 189 -14.45 -16.74 4.48
CA ILE A 189 -14.13 -17.12 3.12
C ILE A 189 -13.80 -15.86 2.29
N LEU A 190 -12.73 -15.90 1.52
CA LEU A 190 -12.38 -14.84 0.58
C LEU A 190 -12.81 -15.25 -0.83
N VAL A 191 -13.79 -14.55 -1.37
CA VAL A 191 -14.31 -14.79 -2.72
C VAL A 191 -13.88 -13.66 -3.65
N TYR A 192 -13.24 -14.01 -4.76
CA TYR A 192 -12.91 -13.03 -5.79
C TYR A 192 -14.14 -12.80 -6.68
N SER A 193 -14.62 -11.55 -6.71
CA SER A 193 -15.82 -11.18 -7.47
C SER A 193 -15.63 -11.12 -8.99
N GLY A 194 -14.39 -11.22 -9.49
CA GLY A 194 -14.09 -10.99 -10.91
C GLY A 194 -14.09 -9.52 -11.34
N ILE A 195 -14.49 -8.60 -10.46
CA ILE A 195 -14.61 -7.18 -10.79
C ILE A 195 -13.33 -6.46 -10.39
N GLN A 196 -12.66 -5.87 -11.37
CA GLN A 196 -11.53 -4.97 -11.14
C GLN A 196 -12.01 -3.52 -11.14
N ARG A 197 -11.67 -2.76 -10.11
CA ARG A 197 -12.05 -1.34 -10.01
C ARG A 197 -10.81 -0.48 -9.81
N LYS A 198 -10.77 0.64 -10.51
CA LYS A 198 -9.84 1.72 -10.18
C LYS A 198 -10.38 2.42 -8.93
N SER A 199 -9.71 2.25 -7.79
CA SER A 199 -10.09 2.87 -6.51
C SER A 199 -10.11 4.41 -6.62
N GLU A 200 -9.25 4.98 -7.45
CA GLU A 200 -9.10 6.43 -7.64
C GLU A 200 -10.42 7.16 -7.94
N LEU A 201 -11.29 6.58 -8.77
CA LEU A 201 -12.60 7.20 -9.10
C LEU A 201 -13.51 7.23 -7.87
N ILE A 202 -13.55 6.13 -7.12
CA ILE A 202 -14.37 6.02 -5.91
C ILE A 202 -13.85 6.94 -4.82
N GLU A 203 -12.55 7.04 -4.67
CA GLU A 203 -11.89 7.87 -3.67
C GLU A 203 -12.07 9.36 -3.96
N LYS A 204 -11.95 9.78 -5.22
CA LYS A 204 -12.27 11.15 -5.65
C LYS A 204 -13.73 11.53 -5.34
N ASP A 205 -14.66 10.61 -5.59
CA ASP A 205 -16.07 10.82 -5.27
C ASP A 205 -16.32 10.93 -3.77
N LYS A 206 -15.70 10.07 -2.96
CA LYS A 206 -15.73 10.16 -1.50
C LYS A 206 -15.23 11.52 -1.01
N ILE A 207 -14.09 12.00 -1.52
CA ILE A 207 -13.51 13.30 -1.13
C ILE A 207 -14.45 14.44 -1.49
N ARG A 208 -15.04 14.44 -2.70
CA ARG A 208 -15.99 15.48 -3.14
C ARG A 208 -17.23 15.55 -2.24
N ASN A 209 -17.68 14.40 -1.76
CA ASN A 209 -18.89 14.29 -0.95
C ASN A 209 -18.64 14.26 0.57
N ILE A 210 -17.39 14.47 1.02
CA ILE A 210 -17.03 14.32 2.43
C ILE A 210 -17.83 15.25 3.36
N ASN A 211 -18.10 16.48 2.92
CA ASN A 211 -18.88 17.44 3.68
C ASN A 211 -20.36 17.04 3.76
N LYS A 212 -20.89 16.34 2.78
CA LYS A 212 -22.28 15.84 2.78
C LYS A 212 -22.43 14.57 3.60
N ASN A 213 -21.32 13.84 3.82
CA ASN A 213 -21.30 12.55 4.50
C ASN A 213 -20.72 12.63 5.91
N GLN A 214 -20.71 13.82 6.55
CA GLN A 214 -20.10 13.99 7.88
C GLN A 214 -20.74 13.10 8.94
N GLU A 215 -22.06 13.02 9.01
CA GLU A 215 -22.79 12.18 9.95
C GLU A 215 -22.47 10.69 9.73
N ASN A 216 -22.44 10.23 8.48
CA ASN A 216 -22.07 8.85 8.15
C ASN A 216 -20.64 8.52 8.55
N LEU A 217 -19.69 9.43 8.32
CA LEU A 217 -18.29 9.23 8.69
C LEU A 217 -18.11 9.24 10.21
N GLN A 218 -18.88 10.08 10.93
CA GLN A 218 -18.89 10.06 12.38
C GLN A 218 -19.46 8.72 12.90
N ALA A 219 -20.55 8.24 12.35
CA ALA A 219 -21.13 6.94 12.71
C ALA A 219 -20.13 5.79 12.42
N ILE A 220 -19.45 5.81 11.28
CA ILE A 220 -18.39 4.84 10.95
C ILE A 220 -17.25 4.88 11.97
N LEU A 221 -16.85 6.07 12.42
CA LEU A 221 -15.83 6.24 13.45
C LEU A 221 -16.27 5.65 14.81
N GLU A 222 -17.51 5.89 15.23
CA GLU A 222 -18.04 5.34 16.48
C GLU A 222 -18.13 3.80 16.42
N ILE A 223 -18.67 3.23 15.33
CA ILE A 223 -18.67 1.78 15.09
C ILE A 223 -17.25 1.20 15.17
N SER A 224 -16.26 1.93 14.64
CA SER A 224 -14.87 1.48 14.69
C SER A 224 -14.30 1.49 16.12
N LYS A 225 -14.71 2.46 16.95
CA LYS A 225 -14.34 2.52 18.37
C LYS A 225 -14.98 1.39 19.16
N GLU A 226 -16.24 1.07 18.90
CA GLU A 226 -16.94 -0.06 19.52
C GLU A 226 -16.30 -1.40 19.11
N ALA A 227 -16.03 -1.59 17.83
CA ALA A 227 -15.42 -2.82 17.30
C ALA A 227 -14.00 -3.08 17.83
N LYS A 228 -13.34 -2.08 18.37
CA LYS A 228 -12.01 -2.19 18.99
C LYS A 228 -12.09 -2.83 20.38
N ASN A 229 -13.18 -2.61 21.13
CA ASN A 229 -13.38 -3.05 22.51
C ASN A 229 -13.87 -4.50 22.55
#